data_9fb742bd63b2426ebf4173bf4cf4df9d
#
_entry.id   9fb742bd63b2426ebf4173bf4cf4df9d
#
_cell.length_a   1.000
_cell.length_b   1.000
_cell.length_c   1.000
_cell.angle_alpha   90.00
_cell.angle_beta   90.00
_cell.angle_gamma   90.00
#
_symmetry.space_group_name_H-M   'P 1'
#
loop_
_entity.id
_entity.type
_entity.pdbx_description
1 polymer ?
#
loop_
_entity_poly.entity_id
_entity_poly.type
_entity_poly.pdbx_seq_one_letter_code
_entity_poly.pdbx_strand_id
1 'polypeptide(L)'
;NGFISYPSFNHSALEACSQDRIEKLSNTIDSLNPFEEKRDYFATSILSESVNLQFDTEGRVSFTEKLLNHAKIKNNILFVGLGKTFQIWDPKIFEKFKIVARKKAYQNRSNLKWENNNKREEA
;
A
#
# COMPACT_ATOMS: atom_id res chain seq x y z
N ASN A 1 -7.08 17.01 -3.21
CA ASN A 1 -8.08 15.95 -3.04
C ASN A 1 -7.80 14.77 -3.94
N GLY A 2 -6.89 13.97 -3.49
CA GLY A 2 -6.48 12.79 -4.19
C GLY A 2 -5.54 11.97 -3.33
N PHE A 3 -4.83 11.10 -3.97
CA PHE A 3 -3.88 10.22 -3.28
C PHE A 3 -2.78 9.77 -4.24
N ILE A 4 -1.72 9.25 -3.66
CA ILE A 4 -0.61 8.68 -4.43
C ILE A 4 -0.82 7.18 -4.49
N SER A 5 -0.66 6.61 -5.68
CA SER A 5 -0.80 5.17 -5.87
C SER A 5 0.39 4.60 -6.64
N TYR A 6 0.79 3.40 -6.30
CA TYR A 6 1.87 2.70 -7.00
C TYR A 6 1.62 1.19 -6.93
N PRO A 7 2.24 0.42 -7.84
CA PRO A 7 2.05 -1.03 -7.86
C PRO A 7 2.60 -1.68 -6.59
N SER A 8 1.82 -2.59 -6.01
CA SER A 8 2.26 -3.32 -4.83
C SER A 8 3.40 -4.29 -5.19
N PHE A 9 4.38 -4.41 -4.30
CA PHE A 9 5.43 -5.41 -4.45
C PHE A 9 4.90 -6.82 -4.26
N ASN A 10 3.97 -6.96 -3.33
CA ASN A 10 3.62 -8.28 -2.80
C ASN A 10 2.34 -8.84 -3.39
N HIS A 11 1.57 -8.00 -4.08
CA HIS A 11 0.23 -8.39 -4.51
C HIS A 11 -0.08 -7.89 -5.90
N SER A 12 -1.03 -8.54 -6.55
CA SER A 12 -1.67 -8.00 -7.75
C SER A 12 -2.67 -6.93 -7.29
N ALA A 13 -2.15 -5.82 -6.81
CA ALA A 13 -2.93 -4.74 -6.21
C ALA A 13 -2.16 -3.45 -6.29
N LEU A 14 -2.81 -2.35 -5.93
CA LEU A 14 -2.16 -1.04 -5.85
C LEU A 14 -2.07 -0.62 -4.40
N GLU A 15 -0.94 -0.04 -4.03
CA GLU A 15 -0.79 0.64 -2.76
C GLU A 15 -1.25 2.08 -2.95
N ALA A 16 -1.78 2.68 -1.90
CA ALA A 16 -2.26 4.05 -1.96
C ALA A 16 -2.05 4.74 -0.63
N CYS A 17 -1.68 6.01 -0.69
CA CYS A 17 -1.39 6.75 0.52
C CYS A 17 -1.46 8.25 0.25
N SER A 18 -1.33 9.03 1.33
CA SER A 18 -1.29 10.49 1.24
C SER A 18 0.07 10.97 0.74
N GLN A 19 0.11 12.24 0.36
CA GLN A 19 1.36 12.90 -0.01
C GLN A 19 2.36 12.84 1.15
N ASP A 20 1.90 13.08 2.37
CA ASP A 20 2.79 13.03 3.54
C ASP A 20 3.42 11.66 3.71
N ARG A 21 2.63 10.61 3.46
CA ARG A 21 3.12 9.24 3.62
C ARG A 21 4.16 8.90 2.57
N ILE A 22 3.94 9.31 1.32
CA ILE A 22 4.91 9.01 0.26
C ILE A 22 6.21 9.77 0.49
N GLU A 23 6.15 10.96 1.08
CA GLU A 23 7.34 11.72 1.42
C GLU A 23 8.14 11.02 2.52
N LYS A 24 7.47 10.46 3.51
CA LYS A 24 8.14 9.67 4.54
C LYS A 24 8.82 8.45 3.96
N LEU A 25 8.15 7.79 3.05
CA LEU A 25 8.72 6.62 2.37
C LEU A 25 9.92 7.03 1.53
N SER A 26 9.82 8.15 0.82
CA SER A 26 10.92 8.70 0.04
C SER A 26 12.13 8.98 0.93
N ASN A 27 11.90 9.57 2.10
CA ASN A 27 12.97 9.86 3.05
C ASN A 27 13.62 8.57 3.56
N THR A 28 12.81 7.55 3.80
CA THR A 28 13.31 6.25 4.24
C THR A 28 14.21 5.63 3.18
N ILE A 29 13.78 5.67 1.93
CA ILE A 29 14.58 5.16 0.81
C ILE A 29 15.87 5.97 0.66
N ASP A 30 15.77 7.28 0.81
CA ASP A 30 16.92 8.17 0.69
C ASP A 30 17.94 7.96 1.80
N SER A 31 17.52 7.42 2.93
CA SER A 31 18.43 7.13 4.05
C SER A 31 19.25 5.86 3.83
N LEU A 32 18.91 5.07 2.83
CA LEU A 32 19.71 3.87 2.50
C LEU A 32 21.05 4.29 1.92
N ASN A 33 22.04 3.41 2.07
CA ASN A 33 23.37 3.67 1.55
C ASN A 33 23.30 3.95 0.04
N PRO A 34 23.74 5.15 -0.41
CA PRO A 34 23.62 5.51 -1.83
C PRO A 34 24.47 4.64 -2.75
N PHE A 35 25.43 3.89 -2.22
CA PHE A 35 26.27 3.01 -3.01
C PHE A 35 25.71 1.59 -3.09
N GLU A 36 24.59 1.31 -2.44
CA GLU A 36 23.94 0.01 -2.53
C GLU A 36 22.85 0.02 -3.60
N GLU A 37 22.81 -1.05 -4.38
CA GLU A 37 21.86 -1.17 -5.47
C GLU A 37 20.40 -1.18 -4.98
N LYS A 38 20.16 -1.69 -3.77
CA LYS A 38 18.77 -1.78 -3.28
C LYS A 38 18.10 -0.43 -3.14
N ARG A 39 18.84 0.64 -2.91
CA ARG A 39 18.27 1.99 -2.91
C ARG A 39 17.62 2.29 -4.26
N ASP A 40 18.32 2.01 -5.34
CA ASP A 40 17.79 2.22 -6.69
C ASP A 40 16.60 1.31 -6.97
N TYR A 41 16.64 0.08 -6.49
CA TYR A 41 15.55 -0.85 -6.70
C TYR A 41 14.26 -0.35 -6.03
N PHE A 42 14.35 0.14 -4.81
CA PHE A 42 13.19 0.69 -4.11
C PHE A 42 12.71 1.99 -4.74
N ALA A 43 13.65 2.88 -5.05
CA ALA A 43 13.28 4.15 -5.66
C ALA A 43 12.59 3.94 -7.01
N THR A 44 13.11 3.04 -7.81
CA THR A 44 12.52 2.75 -9.12
C THR A 44 11.17 2.07 -9.00
N SER A 45 11.05 1.09 -8.13
CA SER A 45 9.84 0.29 -8.04
C SER A 45 8.70 1.02 -7.35
N ILE A 46 8.99 1.97 -6.49
CA ILE A 46 7.97 2.70 -5.75
C ILE A 46 7.83 4.12 -6.27
N LEU A 47 8.91 4.90 -6.19
CA LEU A 47 8.82 6.33 -6.45
C LEU A 47 8.62 6.64 -7.92
N SER A 48 9.36 5.97 -8.81
CA SER A 48 9.21 6.23 -10.23
C SER A 48 7.88 5.73 -10.77
N GLU A 49 7.26 4.76 -10.10
CA GLU A 49 5.99 4.18 -10.52
C GLU A 49 4.79 4.84 -9.85
N SER A 50 5.02 5.75 -8.93
CA SER A 50 3.92 6.40 -8.21
C SER A 50 3.24 7.44 -9.08
N VAL A 51 1.92 7.52 -8.96
CA VAL A 51 1.08 8.44 -9.72
C VAL A 51 0.21 9.21 -8.74
N ASN A 52 0.11 10.51 -8.93
CA ASN A 52 -0.78 11.35 -8.16
C ASN A 52 -2.15 11.34 -8.82
N LEU A 53 -3.13 10.73 -8.17
CA LEU A 53 -4.47 10.60 -8.69
C LEU A 53 -5.39 11.60 -7.98
N GLN A 54 -6.18 12.34 -8.76
CA GLN A 54 -7.07 13.36 -8.24
C GLN A 54 -8.52 12.94 -8.40
N PHE A 55 -9.33 13.31 -7.42
CA PHE A 55 -10.77 13.13 -7.54
C PHE A 55 -11.34 14.26 -8.37
N ASP A 56 -12.30 13.94 -9.24
CA ASP A 56 -13.03 14.97 -9.97
C ASP A 56 -14.12 15.57 -9.07
N THR A 57 -14.91 16.49 -9.63
CA THR A 57 -15.93 17.19 -8.87
C THR A 57 -17.04 16.28 -8.37
N GLU A 58 -17.15 15.08 -8.93
CA GLU A 58 -18.16 14.09 -8.50
C GLU A 58 -17.56 13.00 -7.64
N GLY A 59 -16.33 13.16 -7.22
CA GLY A 59 -15.68 12.19 -6.36
C GLY A 59 -15.16 10.95 -7.08
N ARG A 60 -15.02 11.01 -8.39
CA ARG A 60 -14.50 9.89 -9.18
C ARG A 60 -13.02 10.07 -9.41
N VAL A 61 -12.32 8.96 -9.55
CA VAL A 61 -10.88 8.94 -9.83
C VAL A 61 -10.62 8.02 -11.01
N SER A 62 -9.68 8.41 -11.86
CA SER A 62 -9.29 7.60 -13.02
C SER A 62 -7.90 7.03 -12.80
N PHE A 63 -7.79 5.72 -12.91
CA PHE A 63 -6.52 5.03 -12.80
C PHE A 63 -5.88 4.92 -14.19
N THR A 64 -4.54 4.94 -14.21
CA THR A 64 -3.83 4.72 -15.46
C THR A 64 -3.98 3.26 -15.89
N GLU A 65 -3.87 3.02 -17.18
CA GLU A 65 -3.93 1.66 -17.71
C GLU A 65 -2.84 0.78 -17.11
N LYS A 66 -1.67 1.34 -16.89
CA LYS A 66 -0.54 0.61 -16.31
C LYS A 66 -0.86 0.12 -14.91
N LEU A 67 -1.47 0.97 -14.08
CA LEU A 67 -1.87 0.58 -12.73
C LEU A 67 -2.94 -0.50 -12.77
N LEU A 68 -3.96 -0.31 -13.59
CA LEU A 68 -5.05 -1.29 -13.70
C LEU A 68 -4.54 -2.65 -14.18
N ASN A 69 -3.60 -2.65 -15.10
CA ASN A 69 -3.02 -3.90 -15.61
C ASN A 69 -2.22 -4.62 -14.53
N HIS A 70 -1.47 -3.90 -13.73
CA HIS A 70 -0.72 -4.52 -12.64
C HIS A 70 -1.66 -5.23 -11.67
N ALA A 71 -2.76 -4.59 -11.33
CA ALA A 71 -3.73 -5.13 -10.37
C ALA A 71 -4.75 -6.07 -11.02
N LYS A 72 -4.66 -6.24 -12.34
CA LYS A 72 -5.59 -7.09 -13.10
C LYS A 72 -7.05 -6.66 -12.93
N ILE A 73 -7.25 -5.36 -12.78
CA ILE A 73 -8.59 -4.78 -12.62
C ILE A 73 -9.21 -4.56 -13.99
N LYS A 74 -10.42 -5.05 -14.18
CA LYS A 74 -11.12 -4.91 -15.45
C LYS A 74 -12.42 -4.11 -15.34
N ASN A 75 -13.29 -4.48 -14.41
CA ASN A 75 -14.62 -3.88 -14.32
C ASN A 75 -14.91 -3.23 -12.98
N ASN A 76 -14.49 -3.84 -11.91
CA ASN A 76 -14.81 -3.38 -10.57
C ASN A 76 -13.55 -3.22 -9.75
N ILE A 77 -13.56 -2.25 -8.85
CA ILE A 77 -12.45 -2.05 -7.93
C ILE A 77 -12.95 -2.06 -6.50
N LEU A 78 -12.07 -2.50 -5.62
CA LEU A 78 -12.34 -2.55 -4.19
C LEU A 78 -11.27 -1.74 -3.48
N PHE A 79 -11.69 -0.80 -2.65
CA PHE A 79 -10.80 -0.03 -1.81
C PHE A 79 -10.71 -0.70 -0.45
N VAL A 80 -9.50 -1.02 -0.02
CA VAL A 80 -9.26 -1.75 1.22
C VAL A 80 -8.43 -0.89 2.16
N GLY A 81 -9.03 -0.44 3.24
CA GLY A 81 -8.34 0.38 4.23
C GLY A 81 -7.42 -0.46 5.10
N LEU A 82 -6.21 0.02 5.30
CA LEU A 82 -5.20 -0.66 6.12
C LEU A 82 -4.63 0.29 7.18
N GLY A 83 -5.47 1.10 7.77
CA GLY A 83 -5.04 2.08 8.75
C GLY A 83 -4.62 3.38 8.08
N LYS A 84 -3.33 3.70 8.11
CA LYS A 84 -2.83 4.96 7.52
C LYS A 84 -2.67 4.90 6.01
N THR A 85 -2.80 3.73 5.44
CA THR A 85 -2.72 3.52 4.00
C THR A 85 -3.91 2.70 3.54
N PHE A 86 -4.06 2.57 2.23
CA PHE A 86 -5.08 1.69 1.70
C PHE A 86 -4.58 1.03 0.42
N GLN A 87 -5.31 0.04 -0.03
CA GLN A 87 -4.97 -0.68 -1.26
C GLN A 87 -6.18 -0.69 -2.18
N ILE A 88 -5.90 -0.93 -3.45
CA ILE A 88 -6.93 -1.01 -4.47
C ILE A 88 -6.77 -2.36 -5.16
N TRP A 89 -7.83 -3.13 -5.17
CA TRP A 89 -7.83 -4.52 -5.63
C TRP A 89 -8.95 -4.78 -6.61
N ASP A 90 -8.76 -5.80 -7.43
CA ASP A 90 -9.89 -6.46 -8.06
C ASP A 90 -10.62 -7.24 -6.97
N PRO A 91 -11.97 -7.12 -6.88
CA PRO A 91 -12.69 -7.76 -5.77
C PRO A 91 -12.51 -9.27 -5.67
N LYS A 92 -12.46 -9.96 -6.80
CA LYS A 92 -12.32 -11.42 -6.81
C LYS A 92 -10.94 -11.85 -6.34
N ILE A 93 -9.93 -11.12 -6.76
CA ILE A 93 -8.56 -11.41 -6.35
C ILE A 93 -8.42 -11.16 -4.85
N PHE A 94 -9.00 -10.07 -4.37
CA PHE A 94 -8.95 -9.76 -2.94
C PHE A 94 -9.63 -10.83 -2.09
N GLU A 95 -10.77 -11.36 -2.54
CA GLU A 95 -11.47 -12.40 -1.77
C GLU A 95 -10.57 -13.62 -1.53
N LYS A 96 -9.82 -14.00 -2.54
CA LYS A 96 -8.89 -15.13 -2.39
C LYS A 96 -7.76 -14.79 -1.43
N PHE A 97 -7.19 -13.60 -1.56
CA PHE A 97 -6.13 -13.17 -0.67
C PHE A 97 -6.61 -13.06 0.77
N LYS A 98 -7.82 -12.56 0.96
CA LYS A 98 -8.39 -12.36 2.28
C LYS A 98 -8.45 -13.67 3.08
N ILE A 99 -8.81 -14.76 2.40
CA ILE A 99 -8.85 -16.08 3.03
C ILE A 99 -7.47 -16.48 3.51
N VAL A 100 -6.46 -16.33 2.64
CA VAL A 100 -5.07 -16.66 2.99
C VAL A 100 -4.56 -15.77 4.11
N ALA A 101 -4.85 -14.47 4.02
CA ALA A 101 -4.38 -13.51 5.01
C ALA A 101 -4.95 -13.82 6.39
N ARG A 102 -6.24 -14.17 6.46
CA ARG A 102 -6.88 -14.51 7.73
C ARG A 102 -6.25 -15.75 8.36
N LYS A 103 -5.99 -16.75 7.55
CA LYS A 103 -5.37 -17.98 8.03
C LYS A 103 -3.97 -17.74 8.57
N LYS A 104 -3.17 -16.98 7.81
CA LYS A 104 -1.81 -16.66 8.23
C LYS A 104 -1.78 -15.76 9.45
N ALA A 105 -2.70 -14.82 9.54
CA ALA A 105 -2.81 -13.96 10.71
C ALA A 105 -3.09 -14.80 11.95
N TYR A 106 -4.00 -15.75 11.85
CA TYR A 106 -4.30 -16.64 12.96
C TYR A 106 -3.08 -17.45 13.37
N GLN A 107 -2.37 -18.02 12.39
CA GLN A 107 -1.17 -18.82 12.66
C GLN A 107 -0.07 -18.01 13.35
N ASN A 108 -0.02 -16.73 13.08
CA ASN A 108 1.00 -15.83 13.61
C ASN A 108 0.47 -14.87 14.68
N ARG A 109 -0.68 -15.18 15.26
CA ARG A 109 -1.33 -14.25 16.19
C ARG A 109 -0.48 -13.89 17.39
N SER A 110 0.41 -14.76 17.81
CA SER A 110 1.29 -14.49 18.96
C SER A 110 2.33 -13.42 18.66
N ASN A 111 2.58 -13.15 17.36
CA ASN A 111 3.54 -12.12 16.99
C ASN A 111 2.93 -10.72 17.08
N LEU A 112 1.61 -10.63 17.17
CA LEU A 112 0.94 -9.34 17.24
C LEU A 112 0.85 -8.93 18.70
N LYS A 113 1.63 -7.91 19.05
CA LYS A 113 1.65 -7.37 20.41
C LYS A 113 1.02 -6.00 20.41
N TRP A 114 0.18 -5.75 21.41
CA TRP A 114 -0.47 -4.46 21.53
C TRP A 114 0.58 -3.39 21.79
N GLU A 115 0.38 -2.23 21.17
CA GLU A 115 1.18 -1.07 21.46
C GLU A 115 0.99 -0.75 22.94
N ASN A 116 2.08 -0.70 23.66
CA ASN A 116 2.00 -0.48 25.10
C ASN A 116 2.27 0.99 25.42
N ASN A 117 1.22 1.78 25.37
CA ASN A 117 1.28 3.17 25.80
C ASN A 117 1.22 3.31 27.31
N ASN A 118 1.01 2.20 27.97
CA ASN A 118 0.63 2.20 29.38
C ASN A 118 1.54 1.30 30.19
N LYS A 119 2.82 1.43 29.99
CA LYS A 119 3.78 0.68 30.79
C LYS A 119 3.57 0.91 32.26
N ARG A 120 3.08 2.07 32.60
CA ARG A 120 2.72 2.40 33.97
C ARG A 120 1.67 1.44 34.53
N GLU A 121 0.91 0.84 33.67
CA GLU A 121 -0.11 -0.11 34.11
C GLU A 121 0.49 -1.43 34.53
N GLU A 122 1.69 -1.66 34.07
CA GLU A 122 2.42 -2.87 34.42
C GLU A 122 3.20 -2.71 35.72
N ALA A 123 3.34 -1.49 36.13
CA ALA A 123 4.10 -1.16 37.32
C ALA A 123 3.35 -1.49 38.60
#